data_3effe4af5189f151958a618738d999e5
#
_entry.id   3effe4af5189f151958a618738d999e5
#
_cell.length_a   1.000
_cell.length_b   1.000
_cell.length_c   1.000
_cell.angle_alpha   90.00
_cell.angle_beta   90.00
_cell.angle_gamma   90.00
#
_symmetry.space_group_name_H-M   'P 1'
#
loop_
_entity.id
_entity.type
_entity.pdbx_description
1 polymer ?
#
loop_
_entity_poly.entity_id
_entity_poly.type
_entity_poly.pdbx_seq_one_letter_code
_entity_poly.pdbx_strand_id
1 'polypeptide(L)'
;MKFTLNIWRQPGNGSAGGFERHEMDDIDEGASMIEMLDVLNERIIQEGGTAIAYDRDCMEGICGSCDLLVDGIPHGPRQVTSCQTFMRDFPDGSEITIEPFRNEAFPVIKDLVVDRTPLDRIIEAGGYISVTSGPKPEPNSNPVHPEAQEHAMDAAICIGCGACVAACPNGSAMLFTGAKAAHLNSLPQGQPERWDRVHDMVAQHDAEGFGGCSNHGECQAVCPQEISIKVIGELYSDYRTAMLHRLRSRRGSIRPQ
;
A
#
# COMPACT_ATOMS: atom_id res chain seq x y z
N MET A 1 -9.76 29.24 4.13
CA MET A 1 -8.71 28.95 5.14
C MET A 1 -7.35 29.38 4.60
N LYS A 2 -6.38 29.58 5.49
CA LYS A 2 -4.99 29.93 5.12
C LYS A 2 -4.04 28.83 5.63
N PHE A 3 -2.97 28.58 4.87
CA PHE A 3 -1.97 27.56 5.23
C PHE A 3 -0.59 27.99 4.77
N THR A 4 0.42 27.54 5.50
CA THR A 4 1.80 27.53 5.04
C THR A 4 2.17 26.11 4.68
N LEU A 5 2.56 25.86 3.43
CA LEU A 5 2.91 24.53 2.95
C LEU A 5 4.41 24.40 2.77
N ASN A 6 5.02 23.37 3.37
CA ASN A 6 6.40 22.98 3.11
C ASN A 6 6.35 21.71 2.27
N ILE A 7 6.64 21.82 0.98
CA ILE A 7 6.49 20.72 0.04
C ILE A 7 7.85 20.22 -0.43
N TRP A 8 8.05 18.91 -0.36
CA TRP A 8 9.26 18.28 -0.87
C TRP A 8 9.33 18.40 -2.40
N ARG A 9 10.47 18.91 -2.88
CA ARG A 9 10.78 19.03 -4.30
C ARG A 9 12.05 18.25 -4.60
N GLN A 10 11.99 17.40 -5.63
CA GLN A 10 13.12 16.61 -6.09
C GLN A 10 13.02 16.41 -7.60
N PRO A 11 13.98 16.91 -8.39
CA PRO A 11 13.89 16.88 -9.87
C PRO A 11 13.85 15.48 -10.47
N GLY A 12 14.40 14.48 -9.76
CA GLY A 12 14.47 13.11 -10.24
C GLY A 12 15.20 12.19 -9.28
N ASN A 13 15.20 10.89 -9.59
CA ASN A 13 15.88 9.88 -8.80
C ASN A 13 17.39 10.19 -8.67
N GLY A 14 17.91 10.06 -7.44
CA GLY A 14 19.33 10.34 -7.13
C GLY A 14 19.71 11.82 -7.06
N SER A 15 18.80 12.75 -7.36
CA SER A 15 19.00 14.18 -7.16
C SER A 15 18.81 14.56 -5.68
N ALA A 16 19.49 15.62 -5.24
CA ALA A 16 19.19 16.21 -3.95
C ALA A 16 17.80 16.83 -3.96
N GLY A 17 17.00 16.51 -2.96
CA GLY A 17 15.70 17.14 -2.72
C GLY A 17 15.77 18.20 -1.63
N GLY A 18 14.72 19.00 -1.49
CA GLY A 18 14.57 20.02 -0.48
C GLY A 18 13.13 20.48 -0.35
N PHE A 19 12.83 21.19 0.73
CA PHE A 19 11.51 21.77 0.93
C PHE A 19 11.40 23.13 0.25
N GLU A 20 10.27 23.35 -0.40
CA GLU A 20 9.83 24.62 -0.96
C GLU A 20 8.62 25.11 -0.15
N ARG A 21 8.65 26.39 0.26
CA ARG A 21 7.60 27.00 1.11
C ARG A 21 6.63 27.77 0.25
N HIS A 22 5.34 27.53 0.46
CA HIS A 22 4.25 28.24 -0.22
C HIS A 22 3.23 28.76 0.80
N GLU A 23 2.76 29.99 0.60
CA GLU A 23 1.67 30.58 1.38
C GLU A 23 0.38 30.41 0.58
N MET A 24 -0.62 29.80 1.20
CA MET A 24 -1.94 29.58 0.61
C MET A 24 -3.00 30.35 1.39
N ASP A 25 -3.82 31.12 0.67
CA ASP A 25 -4.99 31.80 1.18
C ASP A 25 -6.22 31.44 0.34
N ASP A 26 -7.40 31.73 0.88
CA ASP A 26 -8.70 31.45 0.26
C ASP A 26 -8.92 29.97 -0.13
N ILE A 27 -8.37 29.04 0.64
CA ILE A 27 -8.61 27.63 0.46
C ILE A 27 -9.97 27.23 1.06
N ASP A 28 -10.79 26.56 0.25
CA ASP A 28 -12.08 26.02 0.71
C ASP A 28 -11.85 24.95 1.79
N GLU A 29 -12.61 25.00 2.88
CA GLU A 29 -12.51 24.01 3.96
C GLU A 29 -12.95 22.61 3.52
N GLY A 30 -13.79 22.52 2.48
CA GLY A 30 -14.25 21.29 1.86
C GLY A 30 -13.30 20.73 0.81
N ALA A 31 -12.27 21.48 0.40
CA ALA A 31 -11.25 20.95 -0.52
C ALA A 31 -10.46 19.82 0.12
N SER A 32 -10.16 18.79 -0.65
CA SER A 32 -9.24 17.74 -0.25
C SER A 32 -7.77 18.22 -0.34
N MET A 33 -6.86 17.49 0.29
CA MET A 33 -5.42 17.74 0.19
C MET A 33 -4.95 17.76 -1.27
N ILE A 34 -5.50 16.88 -2.10
CA ILE A 34 -5.16 16.82 -3.54
C ILE A 34 -5.69 18.04 -4.29
N GLU A 35 -6.92 18.46 -4.05
CA GLU A 35 -7.50 19.67 -4.67
C GLU A 35 -6.75 20.92 -4.24
N MET A 36 -6.30 21.01 -2.99
CA MET A 36 -5.44 22.10 -2.53
C MET A 36 -4.11 22.14 -3.30
N LEU A 37 -3.49 20.98 -3.58
CA LEU A 37 -2.29 20.90 -4.42
C LEU A 37 -2.56 21.29 -5.88
N ASP A 38 -3.77 21.01 -6.41
CA ASP A 38 -4.18 21.49 -7.74
C ASP A 38 -4.21 23.02 -7.79
N VAL A 39 -4.84 23.67 -6.79
CA VAL A 39 -4.89 25.14 -6.68
C VAL A 39 -3.48 25.72 -6.58
N LEU A 40 -2.60 25.10 -5.80
CA LEU A 40 -1.20 25.53 -5.69
C LEU A 40 -0.49 25.40 -7.05
N ASN A 41 -0.65 24.27 -7.75
CA ASN A 41 -0.04 24.07 -9.06
C ASN A 41 -0.52 25.10 -10.10
N GLU A 42 -1.80 25.47 -10.09
CA GLU A 42 -2.32 26.52 -10.95
C GLU A 42 -1.60 27.85 -10.68
N ARG A 43 -1.42 28.24 -9.42
CA ARG A 43 -0.69 29.46 -9.03
C ARG A 43 0.77 29.42 -9.51
N ILE A 44 1.46 28.31 -9.25
CA ILE A 44 2.85 28.14 -9.68
C ILE A 44 3.00 28.28 -11.21
N ILE A 45 2.09 27.68 -11.97
CA ILE A 45 2.12 27.75 -13.44
C ILE A 45 1.83 29.18 -13.94
N GLN A 46 0.88 29.88 -13.33
CA GLN A 46 0.56 31.27 -13.67
C GLN A 46 1.74 32.22 -13.41
N GLU A 47 2.55 31.92 -12.40
CA GLU A 47 3.79 32.64 -12.06
C GLU A 47 4.99 32.22 -12.93
N GLY A 48 4.80 31.27 -13.85
CA GLY A 48 5.86 30.76 -14.74
C GLY A 48 6.79 29.73 -14.11
N GLY A 49 6.40 29.18 -12.95
CA GLY A 49 7.13 28.13 -12.25
C GLY A 49 6.85 26.73 -12.79
N THR A 50 7.50 25.74 -12.20
CA THR A 50 7.31 24.31 -12.53
C THR A 50 6.38 23.66 -11.53
N ALA A 51 5.27 23.08 -12.01
CA ALA A 51 4.30 22.37 -11.21
C ALA A 51 4.94 21.25 -10.37
N ILE A 52 4.40 21.02 -9.18
CA ILE A 52 4.73 19.92 -8.30
C ILE A 52 4.19 18.64 -8.89
N ALA A 53 5.02 17.60 -9.00
CA ALA A 53 4.58 16.27 -9.41
C ALA A 53 3.99 15.51 -8.21
N TYR A 54 2.79 15.00 -8.35
CA TYR A 54 2.11 14.08 -7.42
C TYR A 54 1.14 13.20 -8.17
N ASP A 55 0.84 12.03 -7.61
CA ASP A 55 -0.08 11.08 -8.21
C ASP A 55 -1.51 11.29 -7.70
N ARG A 56 -2.47 11.18 -8.61
CA ARG A 56 -3.91 11.13 -8.31
C ARG A 56 -4.66 10.41 -9.43
N ASP A 57 -5.79 9.82 -9.08
CA ASP A 57 -6.66 9.14 -10.05
C ASP A 57 -8.13 9.23 -9.62
N CYS A 58 -8.64 8.27 -8.83
CA CYS A 58 -10.08 8.12 -8.57
C CYS A 58 -10.71 9.26 -7.76
N MET A 59 -9.99 9.93 -6.88
CA MET A 59 -10.46 10.95 -5.92
C MET A 59 -11.55 10.45 -4.94
N GLU A 60 -11.72 9.13 -4.82
CA GLU A 60 -12.76 8.46 -4.02
C GLU A 60 -12.18 7.53 -2.93
N GLY A 61 -10.86 7.53 -2.73
CA GLY A 61 -10.20 6.74 -1.68
C GLY A 61 -10.05 5.25 -1.99
N ILE A 62 -10.17 4.82 -3.25
CA ILE A 62 -10.22 3.40 -3.63
C ILE A 62 -9.09 2.92 -4.54
N CYS A 63 -8.33 3.80 -5.20
CA CYS A 63 -7.27 3.40 -6.12
C CYS A 63 -5.87 3.32 -5.48
N GLY A 64 -5.64 4.00 -4.35
CA GLY A 64 -4.37 4.00 -3.65
C GLY A 64 -3.25 4.80 -4.29
N SER A 65 -3.53 5.67 -5.31
CA SER A 65 -2.47 6.41 -6.00
C SER A 65 -2.05 7.72 -5.33
N CYS A 66 -2.88 8.32 -4.47
CA CYS A 66 -2.60 9.60 -3.80
C CYS A 66 -1.72 9.42 -2.54
N ASP A 67 -0.49 8.99 -2.71
CA ASP A 67 0.46 8.59 -1.67
C ASP A 67 1.31 9.76 -1.14
N LEU A 68 0.74 10.51 -0.19
CA LEU A 68 1.40 11.64 0.46
C LEU A 68 1.68 11.37 1.94
N LEU A 69 2.86 11.76 2.39
CA LEU A 69 3.20 11.87 3.81
C LEU A 69 2.90 13.30 4.24
N VAL A 70 1.93 13.48 5.13
CA VAL A 70 1.49 14.80 5.60
C VAL A 70 1.82 14.91 7.08
N ASP A 71 2.66 15.88 7.44
CA ASP A 71 3.19 16.05 8.80
C ASP A 71 3.79 14.76 9.40
N GLY A 72 4.44 13.95 8.56
CA GLY A 72 5.05 12.68 8.94
C GLY A 72 4.05 11.51 9.07
N ILE A 73 2.77 11.71 8.75
CA ILE A 73 1.74 10.66 8.80
C ILE A 73 1.30 10.30 7.38
N PRO A 74 1.36 9.04 6.96
CA PRO A 74 0.84 8.62 5.67
C PRO A 74 -0.61 9.03 5.48
N HIS A 75 -0.90 9.75 4.39
CA HIS A 75 -2.19 10.32 4.02
C HIS A 75 -2.71 11.47 4.92
N GLY A 76 -2.09 11.76 6.06
CA GLY A 76 -2.48 12.85 6.96
C GLY A 76 -3.08 12.39 8.29
N PRO A 77 -3.72 13.31 9.04
CA PRO A 77 -4.08 13.08 10.45
C PRO A 77 -5.25 12.09 10.64
N ARG A 78 -5.95 11.74 9.57
CA ARG A 78 -7.07 10.79 9.59
C ARG A 78 -6.67 9.48 8.94
N GLN A 79 -7.30 8.39 9.35
CA GLN A 79 -7.09 7.06 8.75
C GLN A 79 -7.90 6.92 7.44
N VAL A 80 -7.61 7.81 6.49
CA VAL A 80 -8.21 7.87 5.15
C VAL A 80 -7.12 8.19 4.13
N THR A 81 -7.40 8.10 2.83
CA THR A 81 -6.45 8.47 1.77
C THR A 81 -6.30 9.99 1.64
N SER A 82 -5.20 10.49 1.06
CA SER A 82 -4.95 11.93 0.92
C SER A 82 -6.04 12.67 0.13
N CYS A 83 -6.69 12.00 -0.83
CA CYS A 83 -7.84 12.58 -1.55
C CYS A 83 -9.13 12.66 -0.71
N GLN A 84 -9.16 12.00 0.46
CA GLN A 84 -10.26 12.05 1.44
C GLN A 84 -9.86 12.77 2.74
N THR A 85 -8.64 13.33 2.79
CA THR A 85 -8.18 14.22 3.86
C THR A 85 -8.51 15.65 3.44
N PHE A 86 -9.41 16.31 4.18
CA PHE A 86 -9.93 17.63 3.81
C PHE A 86 -9.21 18.75 4.56
N MET A 87 -9.18 19.95 3.97
CA MET A 87 -8.48 21.08 4.56
C MET A 87 -9.07 21.53 5.91
N ARG A 88 -10.36 21.27 6.17
CA ARG A 88 -10.99 21.45 7.49
C ARG A 88 -10.45 20.53 8.60
N ASP A 89 -9.70 19.48 8.23
CA ASP A 89 -9.07 18.57 9.19
C ASP A 89 -7.81 19.20 9.82
N PHE A 90 -7.38 20.37 9.30
CA PHE A 90 -6.23 21.14 9.78
C PHE A 90 -6.67 22.47 10.36
N PRO A 91 -6.01 22.99 11.42
CA PRO A 91 -6.30 24.32 11.94
C PRO A 91 -6.04 25.41 10.92
N ASP A 92 -6.90 26.42 10.85
CA ASP A 92 -6.67 27.61 10.01
C ASP A 92 -5.37 28.33 10.43
N GLY A 93 -4.55 28.69 9.46
CA GLY A 93 -3.24 29.31 9.67
C GLY A 93 -2.13 28.30 10.03
N SER A 94 -2.38 26.99 9.99
CA SER A 94 -1.34 26.00 10.31
C SER A 94 -0.29 25.87 9.20
N GLU A 95 0.87 25.37 9.60
CA GLU A 95 1.94 24.92 8.72
C GLU A 95 1.81 23.43 8.48
N ILE A 96 1.84 23.01 7.22
CA ILE A 96 1.65 21.60 6.79
C ILE A 96 2.87 21.19 5.98
N THR A 97 3.49 20.08 6.34
CA THR A 97 4.62 19.50 5.61
C THR A 97 4.14 18.34 4.75
N ILE A 98 4.47 18.35 3.45
CA ILE A 98 4.06 17.33 2.49
C ILE A 98 5.30 16.70 1.86
N GLU A 99 5.42 15.39 1.98
CA GLU A 99 6.56 14.59 1.52
C GLU A 99 6.07 13.35 0.74
N PRO A 100 6.94 12.74 -0.12
CA PRO A 100 6.63 11.47 -0.75
C PRO A 100 6.76 10.30 0.25
N PHE A 101 6.13 9.15 -0.04
CA PHE A 101 6.31 7.87 0.67
C PHE A 101 7.71 7.27 0.43
N ARG A 102 8.76 8.03 0.59
CA ARG A 102 10.11 7.57 0.29
C ARG A 102 10.63 6.55 1.32
N ASN A 103 11.11 5.45 0.81
CA ASN A 103 12.00 4.53 1.53
C ASN A 103 12.91 3.82 0.50
N GLU A 104 13.74 2.88 0.94
CA GLU A 104 14.66 2.20 0.03
C GLU A 104 13.94 1.47 -1.11
N ALA A 105 12.79 0.83 -0.82
CA ALA A 105 11.98 0.13 -1.81
C ALA A 105 11.07 1.05 -2.65
N PHE A 106 10.89 2.32 -2.23
CA PHE A 106 10.08 3.32 -2.93
C PHE A 106 10.94 4.53 -3.32
N PRO A 107 11.84 4.41 -4.28
CA PRO A 107 12.66 5.54 -4.72
C PRO A 107 11.79 6.67 -5.31
N VAL A 108 12.18 7.91 -5.03
CA VAL A 108 11.48 9.08 -5.58
C VAL A 108 11.73 9.18 -7.08
N ILE A 109 10.65 9.22 -7.87
CA ILE A 109 10.69 9.48 -9.30
C ILE A 109 10.86 10.98 -9.54
N LYS A 110 9.97 11.78 -8.94
CA LYS A 110 10.01 13.25 -8.99
C LYS A 110 9.10 13.84 -7.91
N ASP A 111 9.57 14.85 -7.21
CA ASP A 111 8.86 15.59 -6.16
C ASP A 111 8.15 14.62 -5.17
N LEU A 112 6.82 14.50 -5.24
CA LEU A 112 6.01 13.67 -4.36
C LEU A 112 5.73 12.27 -4.94
N VAL A 113 6.13 12.00 -6.19
CA VAL A 113 5.90 10.72 -6.87
C VAL A 113 7.01 9.73 -6.55
N VAL A 114 6.64 8.53 -6.14
CA VAL A 114 7.56 7.41 -5.85
C VAL A 114 7.28 6.20 -6.73
N ASP A 115 8.29 5.37 -6.96
CA ASP A 115 8.13 4.08 -7.64
C ASP A 115 7.55 3.04 -6.66
N ARG A 116 6.30 2.64 -6.87
CA ARG A 116 5.62 1.59 -6.09
C ARG A 116 5.51 0.26 -6.83
N THR A 117 6.15 0.11 -7.99
CA THR A 117 6.17 -1.14 -8.75
C THR A 117 6.70 -2.37 -7.96
N PRO A 118 7.52 -2.23 -6.88
CA PRO A 118 7.82 -3.34 -5.99
C PRO A 118 6.58 -4.05 -5.42
N LEU A 119 5.48 -3.33 -5.15
CA LEU A 119 4.23 -3.94 -4.70
C LEU A 119 3.57 -4.76 -5.82
N ASP A 120 3.63 -4.28 -7.06
CA ASP A 120 3.07 -4.98 -8.22
C ASP A 120 3.83 -6.29 -8.47
N ARG A 121 5.17 -6.28 -8.35
CA ARG A 121 6.00 -7.49 -8.47
C ARG A 121 5.71 -8.53 -7.39
N ILE A 122 5.32 -8.11 -6.17
CA ILE A 122 4.82 -9.05 -5.15
C ILE A 122 3.51 -9.70 -5.60
N ILE A 123 2.59 -8.94 -6.22
CA ILE A 123 1.35 -9.50 -6.77
C ILE A 123 1.66 -10.45 -7.93
N GLU A 124 2.54 -10.08 -8.84
CA GLU A 124 2.97 -10.93 -9.96
C GLU A 124 3.56 -12.26 -9.50
N ALA A 125 4.25 -12.28 -8.36
CA ALA A 125 4.85 -13.48 -7.80
C ALA A 125 3.85 -14.52 -7.30
N GLY A 126 2.61 -14.13 -6.93
CA GLY A 126 1.64 -15.10 -6.40
C GLY A 126 0.26 -14.55 -6.07
N GLY A 127 0.03 -13.25 -6.20
CA GLY A 127 -1.23 -12.59 -5.83
C GLY A 127 -2.38 -12.82 -6.81
N TYR A 128 -2.43 -13.97 -7.48
CA TYR A 128 -3.40 -14.33 -8.51
C TYR A 128 -3.84 -15.78 -8.41
N ILE A 129 -4.79 -16.17 -9.25
CA ILE A 129 -5.26 -17.56 -9.44
C ILE A 129 -4.99 -17.94 -10.89
N SER A 130 -4.12 -18.95 -11.12
CA SER A 130 -3.80 -19.46 -12.46
C SER A 130 -4.42 -20.82 -12.75
N VAL A 131 -4.76 -21.59 -11.71
CA VAL A 131 -5.26 -22.96 -11.85
C VAL A 131 -6.74 -22.94 -12.15
N THR A 132 -7.13 -23.62 -13.24
CA THR A 132 -8.54 -23.88 -13.52
C THR A 132 -9.04 -24.92 -12.53
N SER A 133 -9.89 -24.52 -11.59
CA SER A 133 -10.45 -25.39 -10.55
C SER A 133 -11.60 -26.30 -11.04
N GLY A 134 -11.73 -26.49 -12.36
CA GLY A 134 -12.76 -27.32 -12.96
C GLY A 134 -14.08 -26.59 -13.28
N PRO A 135 -15.13 -27.29 -13.60
CA PRO A 135 -16.44 -26.68 -13.90
C PRO A 135 -17.01 -26.00 -12.66
N LYS A 136 -17.90 -25.03 -12.90
CA LYS A 136 -18.64 -24.36 -11.82
C LYS A 136 -19.32 -25.40 -10.94
N PRO A 137 -19.09 -25.43 -9.61
CA PRO A 137 -19.79 -26.40 -8.75
C PRO A 137 -21.29 -26.16 -8.71
N GLU A 138 -22.04 -27.20 -8.45
CA GLU A 138 -23.49 -27.11 -8.23
C GLU A 138 -23.79 -26.11 -7.10
N PRO A 139 -24.86 -25.30 -7.22
CA PRO A 139 -25.28 -24.40 -6.15
C PRO A 139 -25.41 -25.16 -4.82
N ASN A 140 -24.85 -24.62 -3.77
CA ASN A 140 -24.81 -25.17 -2.41
C ASN A 140 -23.99 -26.48 -2.23
N SER A 141 -23.24 -26.95 -3.24
CA SER A 141 -22.47 -28.18 -3.12
C SER A 141 -21.21 -28.02 -2.21
N ASN A 142 -20.58 -26.85 -2.22
CA ASN A 142 -19.41 -26.54 -1.40
C ASN A 142 -19.54 -25.11 -0.84
N PRO A 143 -20.42 -24.88 0.15
CA PRO A 143 -20.58 -23.57 0.73
C PRO A 143 -19.28 -23.15 1.41
N VAL A 144 -18.83 -21.92 1.14
CA VAL A 144 -17.75 -21.30 1.90
C VAL A 144 -18.33 -20.88 3.25
N HIS A 145 -17.62 -21.20 4.34
CA HIS A 145 -18.04 -20.78 5.67
C HIS A 145 -18.09 -19.24 5.74
N PRO A 146 -19.14 -18.61 6.27
CA PRO A 146 -19.28 -17.16 6.30
C PRO A 146 -18.05 -16.46 6.87
N GLU A 147 -17.48 -16.91 7.98
CA GLU A 147 -16.28 -16.32 8.60
C GLU A 147 -15.06 -16.34 7.67
N ALA A 148 -14.88 -17.43 6.89
CA ALA A 148 -13.78 -17.52 5.93
C ALA A 148 -13.97 -16.53 4.77
N GLN A 149 -15.21 -16.33 4.34
CA GLN A 149 -15.51 -15.37 3.30
C GLN A 149 -15.39 -13.94 3.78
N GLU A 150 -15.91 -13.60 4.96
CA GLU A 150 -15.74 -12.28 5.57
C GLU A 150 -14.26 -11.94 5.72
N HIS A 151 -13.47 -12.86 6.28
CA HIS A 151 -12.03 -12.67 6.42
C HIS A 151 -11.33 -12.47 5.06
N ALA A 152 -11.71 -13.23 4.03
CA ALA A 152 -11.18 -13.04 2.68
C ALA A 152 -11.54 -11.65 2.13
N MET A 153 -12.78 -11.19 2.33
CA MET A 153 -13.24 -9.90 1.83
C MET A 153 -12.60 -8.74 2.60
N ASP A 154 -12.46 -8.82 3.92
CA ASP A 154 -11.75 -7.84 4.73
C ASP A 154 -10.28 -7.67 4.28
N ALA A 155 -9.65 -8.76 3.88
CA ALA A 155 -8.30 -8.71 3.31
C ALA A 155 -8.27 -8.19 1.86
N ALA A 156 -9.32 -8.46 1.07
CA ALA A 156 -9.43 -8.07 -0.34
C ALA A 156 -9.54 -6.56 -0.56
N ILE A 157 -10.07 -5.81 0.42
CA ILE A 157 -10.25 -4.36 0.32
C ILE A 157 -8.93 -3.57 0.29
N CYS A 158 -7.79 -4.23 0.51
CA CYS A 158 -6.47 -3.60 0.39
C CYS A 158 -6.27 -2.97 -0.99
N ILE A 159 -6.11 -1.63 -1.03
CA ILE A 159 -5.95 -0.83 -2.25
C ILE A 159 -4.49 -0.69 -2.72
N GLY A 160 -3.51 -1.27 -2.03
CA GLY A 160 -2.10 -1.22 -2.42
C GLY A 160 -1.47 0.17 -2.35
N CYS A 161 -1.97 1.08 -1.52
CA CYS A 161 -1.49 2.47 -1.45
C CYS A 161 -0.04 2.63 -0.94
N GLY A 162 0.50 1.65 -0.20
CA GLY A 162 1.86 1.74 0.34
C GLY A 162 1.98 2.45 1.70
N ALA A 163 0.89 3.00 2.28
CA ALA A 163 0.92 3.68 3.58
C ALA A 163 1.50 2.81 4.70
N CYS A 164 1.20 1.51 4.68
CA CYS A 164 1.75 0.54 5.63
C CYS A 164 3.28 0.42 5.57
N VAL A 165 3.87 0.59 4.39
CA VAL A 165 5.33 0.60 4.18
C VAL A 165 5.91 1.91 4.68
N ALA A 166 5.28 3.04 4.32
CA ALA A 166 5.73 4.37 4.70
C ALA A 166 5.71 4.60 6.22
N ALA A 167 4.73 4.05 6.94
CA ALA A 167 4.63 4.13 8.39
C ALA A 167 5.55 3.15 9.13
N CYS A 168 6.01 2.08 8.48
CA CYS A 168 6.77 1.04 9.14
C CYS A 168 8.22 1.50 9.40
N PRO A 169 8.73 1.45 10.64
CA PRO A 169 10.13 1.79 10.93
C PRO A 169 11.13 0.93 10.15
N ASN A 170 10.74 -0.28 9.76
CA ASN A 170 11.56 -1.19 8.97
C ASN A 170 11.26 -1.11 7.45
N GLY A 171 10.34 -0.27 7.00
CA GLY A 171 9.90 -0.25 5.60
C GLY A 171 9.31 -1.57 5.10
N SER A 172 8.59 -2.31 5.96
CA SER A 172 8.06 -3.64 5.64
C SER A 172 6.73 -3.56 4.89
N ALA A 173 6.59 -4.34 3.81
CA ALA A 173 5.34 -4.52 3.08
C ALA A 173 4.53 -5.75 3.55
N MET A 174 4.84 -6.30 4.73
CA MET A 174 4.19 -7.55 5.21
C MET A 174 2.69 -7.42 5.44
N LEU A 175 2.15 -6.23 5.77
CA LEU A 175 0.70 -6.04 5.85
C LEU A 175 0.05 -6.19 4.48
N PHE A 176 0.61 -5.57 3.45
CA PHE A 176 0.16 -5.69 2.07
C PHE A 176 0.26 -7.14 1.56
N THR A 177 1.43 -7.77 1.73
CA THR A 177 1.67 -9.15 1.30
C THR A 177 0.73 -10.12 2.02
N GLY A 178 0.55 -9.95 3.34
CA GLY A 178 -0.37 -10.74 4.16
C GLY A 178 -1.83 -10.59 3.74
N ALA A 179 -2.28 -9.37 3.45
CA ALA A 179 -3.64 -9.12 2.99
C ALA A 179 -3.93 -9.82 1.66
N LYS A 180 -3.01 -9.73 0.69
CA LYS A 180 -3.19 -10.40 -0.61
C LYS A 180 -3.16 -11.93 -0.47
N ALA A 181 -2.26 -12.48 0.35
CA ALA A 181 -2.22 -13.91 0.63
C ALA A 181 -3.49 -14.39 1.38
N ALA A 182 -3.92 -13.69 2.43
CA ALA A 182 -5.10 -14.03 3.22
C ALA A 182 -6.38 -14.03 2.37
N HIS A 183 -6.57 -13.00 1.51
CA HIS A 183 -7.68 -12.94 0.55
C HIS A 183 -7.81 -14.25 -0.24
N LEU A 184 -6.75 -14.66 -0.95
CA LEU A 184 -6.79 -15.82 -1.84
C LEU A 184 -6.76 -17.15 -1.07
N ASN A 185 -6.00 -17.22 0.03
CA ASN A 185 -5.84 -18.45 0.80
C ASN A 185 -7.07 -18.80 1.65
N SER A 186 -7.96 -17.86 1.91
CA SER A 186 -9.21 -18.12 2.63
C SER A 186 -10.34 -18.63 1.73
N LEU A 187 -10.16 -18.55 0.41
CA LEU A 187 -11.15 -18.99 -0.58
C LEU A 187 -10.76 -20.33 -1.24
N PRO A 188 -11.74 -21.17 -1.62
CA PRO A 188 -11.49 -22.46 -2.29
C PRO A 188 -10.64 -22.31 -3.56
N GLN A 189 -10.85 -21.25 -4.33
CA GLN A 189 -10.17 -20.99 -5.59
C GLN A 189 -8.66 -20.77 -5.42
N GLY A 190 -8.24 -20.28 -4.26
CA GLY A 190 -6.84 -20.01 -3.95
C GLY A 190 -6.08 -21.19 -3.36
N GLN A 191 -6.76 -22.28 -2.99
CA GLN A 191 -6.15 -23.43 -2.30
C GLN A 191 -5.11 -24.18 -3.12
N PRO A 192 -5.30 -24.43 -4.45
CA PRO A 192 -4.31 -25.19 -5.22
C PRO A 192 -2.90 -24.57 -5.18
N GLU A 193 -2.80 -23.25 -5.16
CA GLU A 193 -1.53 -22.52 -5.21
C GLU A 193 -1.12 -21.94 -3.84
N ARG A 194 -1.85 -22.25 -2.77
CA ARG A 194 -1.68 -21.62 -1.45
C ARG A 194 -0.23 -21.55 -0.98
N TRP A 195 0.46 -22.68 -1.03
CA TRP A 195 1.81 -22.79 -0.47
C TRP A 195 2.89 -22.16 -1.35
N ASP A 196 2.75 -22.29 -2.66
CA ASP A 196 3.66 -21.65 -3.61
C ASP A 196 3.46 -20.13 -3.61
N ARG A 197 2.20 -19.66 -3.59
CA ARG A 197 1.86 -18.24 -3.44
C ARG A 197 2.56 -17.59 -2.26
N VAL A 198 2.38 -18.15 -1.07
CA VAL A 198 2.97 -17.58 0.16
C VAL A 198 4.48 -17.55 0.08
N HIS A 199 5.09 -18.63 -0.37
CA HIS A 199 6.55 -18.71 -0.49
C HIS A 199 7.08 -17.68 -1.50
N ASP A 200 6.46 -17.58 -2.67
CA ASP A 200 6.98 -16.79 -3.77
C ASP A 200 6.73 -15.28 -3.53
N MET A 201 5.57 -14.91 -2.96
CA MET A 201 5.30 -13.53 -2.55
C MET A 201 6.22 -13.04 -1.43
N VAL A 202 6.54 -13.88 -0.44
CA VAL A 202 7.50 -13.52 0.62
C VAL A 202 8.92 -13.42 0.06
N ALA A 203 9.33 -14.34 -0.83
CA ALA A 203 10.62 -14.27 -1.49
C ALA A 203 10.76 -13.01 -2.35
N GLN A 204 9.70 -12.61 -3.06
CA GLN A 204 9.69 -11.39 -3.84
C GLN A 204 9.73 -10.15 -2.94
N HIS A 205 8.95 -10.12 -1.84
CA HIS A 205 9.01 -9.05 -0.84
C HIS A 205 10.46 -8.82 -0.36
N ASP A 206 11.18 -9.89 -0.03
CA ASP A 206 12.57 -9.78 0.44
C ASP A 206 13.51 -9.33 -0.69
N ALA A 207 13.27 -9.78 -1.94
CA ALA A 207 14.07 -9.40 -3.11
C ALA A 207 13.91 -7.92 -3.50
N GLU A 208 12.78 -7.31 -3.20
CA GLU A 208 12.51 -5.88 -3.43
C GLU A 208 13.17 -4.96 -2.39
N GLY A 209 13.80 -5.51 -1.37
CA GLY A 209 14.47 -4.71 -0.34
C GLY A 209 13.56 -4.22 0.78
N PHE A 210 12.33 -4.74 0.89
CA PHE A 210 11.48 -4.44 2.04
C PHE A 210 12.04 -5.06 3.32
N GLY A 211 11.96 -4.33 4.41
CA GLY A 211 12.42 -4.80 5.71
C GLY A 211 11.50 -5.82 6.37
N GLY A 212 12.06 -6.64 7.27
CA GLY A 212 11.31 -7.63 8.04
C GLY A 212 10.35 -6.99 9.05
N CYS A 213 9.19 -7.63 9.28
CA CYS A 213 8.23 -7.17 10.27
C CYS A 213 8.73 -7.44 11.70
N SER A 214 8.77 -6.40 12.53
CA SER A 214 9.07 -6.47 13.97
C SER A 214 7.83 -6.21 14.86
N ASN A 215 6.63 -6.31 14.27
CA ASN A 215 5.34 -6.20 14.97
C ASN A 215 5.11 -4.85 15.69
N HIS A 216 5.52 -3.73 15.08
CA HIS A 216 5.31 -2.38 15.64
C HIS A 216 3.82 -1.98 15.65
N GLY A 217 3.03 -2.39 14.66
CA GLY A 217 1.61 -2.08 14.56
C GLY A 217 1.27 -0.80 13.80
N GLU A 218 2.24 0.04 13.48
CA GLU A 218 2.04 1.32 12.77
C GLU A 218 1.33 1.15 11.43
N CYS A 219 1.61 0.04 10.73
CA CYS A 219 1.00 -0.26 9.44
C CYS A 219 -0.52 -0.40 9.51
N GLN A 220 -1.06 -0.97 10.60
CA GLN A 220 -2.52 -1.07 10.82
C GLN A 220 -3.10 0.29 11.20
N ALA A 221 -2.37 1.07 12.02
CA ALA A 221 -2.85 2.36 12.54
C ALA A 221 -3.08 3.39 11.42
N VAL A 222 -2.30 3.33 10.33
CA VAL A 222 -2.41 4.26 9.20
C VAL A 222 -3.18 3.69 8.00
N CYS A 223 -3.62 2.43 8.05
CA CYS A 223 -4.25 1.79 6.91
C CYS A 223 -5.62 2.39 6.61
N PRO A 224 -5.85 3.06 5.46
CA PRO A 224 -7.15 3.67 5.15
C PRO A 224 -8.27 2.64 4.93
N GLN A 225 -7.91 1.36 4.78
CA GLN A 225 -8.82 0.23 4.62
C GLN A 225 -8.89 -0.63 5.89
N GLU A 226 -8.32 -0.18 7.01
CA GLU A 226 -8.36 -0.86 8.31
C GLU A 226 -7.91 -2.33 8.30
N ILE A 227 -6.99 -2.69 7.39
CA ILE A 227 -6.47 -4.05 7.29
C ILE A 227 -5.84 -4.47 8.62
N SER A 228 -6.33 -5.58 9.17
CA SER A 228 -5.85 -6.09 10.45
C SER A 228 -4.43 -6.67 10.35
N ILE A 229 -3.58 -6.34 11.33
CA ILE A 229 -2.24 -6.93 11.48
C ILE A 229 -2.27 -8.46 11.63
N LYS A 230 -3.42 -9.07 11.94
CA LYS A 230 -3.59 -10.52 12.03
C LYS A 230 -3.18 -11.24 10.75
N VAL A 231 -3.40 -10.63 9.56
CA VAL A 231 -3.00 -11.21 8.28
C VAL A 231 -1.49 -11.48 8.19
N ILE A 232 -0.66 -10.72 8.92
CA ILE A 232 0.79 -10.96 9.00
C ILE A 232 1.08 -12.26 9.78
N GLY A 233 0.39 -12.46 10.90
CA GLY A 233 0.52 -13.71 11.68
C GLY A 233 0.10 -14.94 10.90
N GLU A 234 -0.96 -14.83 10.11
CA GLU A 234 -1.44 -15.87 9.19
C GLU A 234 -0.42 -16.15 8.09
N LEU A 235 0.11 -15.10 7.46
CA LEU A 235 1.16 -15.22 6.45
C LEU A 235 2.38 -16.00 6.98
N TYR A 236 2.85 -15.69 8.19
CA TYR A 236 3.95 -16.40 8.81
C TYR A 236 3.62 -17.87 9.13
N SER A 237 2.39 -18.15 9.55
CA SER A 237 1.92 -19.52 9.78
C SER A 237 1.90 -20.32 8.48
N ASP A 238 1.34 -19.73 7.43
CA ASP A 238 1.28 -20.32 6.10
C ASP A 238 2.68 -20.50 5.49
N TYR A 239 3.57 -19.53 5.66
CA TYR A 239 4.96 -19.61 5.19
C TYR A 239 5.72 -20.80 5.81
N ARG A 240 5.61 -20.98 7.13
CA ARG A 240 6.20 -22.13 7.81
C ARG A 240 5.67 -23.47 7.26
N THR A 241 4.37 -23.52 7.01
CA THR A 241 3.73 -24.71 6.43
C THR A 241 4.18 -24.94 5.00
N ALA A 242 4.26 -23.88 4.18
CA ALA A 242 4.78 -23.95 2.81
C ALA A 242 6.21 -24.51 2.74
N MET A 243 7.08 -24.06 3.65
CA MET A 243 8.46 -24.58 3.76
C MET A 243 8.48 -26.08 4.06
N LEU A 244 7.61 -26.56 4.97
CA LEU A 244 7.50 -27.98 5.27
C LEU A 244 6.97 -28.79 4.06
N HIS A 245 6.01 -28.27 3.32
CA HIS A 245 5.52 -28.90 2.08
C HIS A 245 6.62 -29.03 1.03
N ARG A 246 7.41 -27.99 0.79
CA ARG A 246 8.53 -28.03 -0.17
C ARG A 246 9.63 -29.03 0.25
N LEU A 247 9.91 -29.14 1.54
CA LEU A 247 10.87 -30.14 2.04
C LEU A 247 10.39 -31.61 1.84
N ARG A 248 9.08 -31.83 2.01
CA ARG A 248 8.48 -33.17 1.80
C ARG A 248 8.43 -33.54 0.32
N SER A 249 8.08 -32.65 -0.57
CA SER A 249 8.04 -32.89 -2.01
C SER A 249 9.43 -33.22 -2.58
N ARG A 250 10.47 -32.50 -2.13
CA ARG A 250 11.87 -32.81 -2.49
C ARG A 250 12.31 -34.19 -2.04
N ARG A 251 11.90 -34.66 -0.83
CA ARG A 251 12.21 -36.00 -0.35
C ARG A 251 11.46 -37.13 -1.08
N GLY A 252 10.25 -36.84 -1.56
CA GLY A 252 9.45 -37.77 -2.35
C GLY A 252 9.99 -38.03 -3.77
N SER A 253 10.72 -37.04 -4.34
CA SER A 253 11.36 -37.16 -5.66
C SER A 253 12.69 -37.92 -5.64
N ILE A 254 13.25 -38.19 -4.46
CA ILE A 254 14.45 -39.02 -4.27
C ILE A 254 14.02 -40.44 -3.86
N ARG A 255 13.19 -41.12 -4.65
CA ARG A 255 13.09 -42.56 -4.57
C ARG A 255 14.10 -43.13 -5.57
N PRO A 256 15.08 -43.97 -5.12
CA PRO A 256 15.96 -44.64 -6.06
C PRO A 256 15.13 -45.62 -6.91
N GLN A 257 15.46 -45.66 -8.21
CA GLN A 257 15.01 -46.69 -9.14
C GLN A 257 15.58 -48.04 -8.72
#